data_c031d776b4c83a5a6cc3aa25e7dc7078
#
_entry.id   c031d776b4c83a5a6cc3aa25e7dc7078
#
_cell.length_a   1.000
_cell.length_b   1.000
_cell.length_c   1.000
_cell.angle_alpha   90.00
_cell.angle_beta   90.00
_cell.angle_gamma   90.00
#
_symmetry.space_group_name_H-M   'P 1'
#
loop_
_entity.id
_entity.type
_entity.pdbx_description
1 polymer ?
#
loop_
_entity_poly.entity_id
_entity_poly.type
_entity_poly.pdbx_seq_one_letter_code
_entity_poly.pdbx_strand_id
1 'polypeptide(L)'
;MKSYPIKIQQPGQKLDKEEQLAWRIASMASQNWNLTNEISEMVGNRIIDNAGVAVAAINREAVKIARSQAMQFQNDNGATLFGLDHNKKFDCQWAAWANAVAVRELDFHDNIMAKETCHPGDCIPTILSVAQQKNCNGEDLVKAIATSYETQLRLSMSIALNPNRIDHVGHLGPAITSALGKLLKLDTETIYQAIQWSAHTSIFTRQGRKGQLSSWKAYAPGLIGKN
;
A
#
# COMPACT_ATOMS: atom_id res chain seq x y z
N MET A 1 5.63 -17.96 15.70
CA MET A 1 6.06 -16.98 14.67
C MET A 1 7.58 -17.04 14.61
N LYS A 2 8.19 -17.24 13.42
CA LYS A 2 9.67 -17.17 13.29
C LYS A 2 10.11 -15.72 13.38
N SER A 3 11.07 -15.43 14.25
CA SER A 3 11.72 -14.11 14.35
C SER A 3 13.03 -14.12 13.56
N TYR A 4 13.23 -13.09 12.76
CA TYR A 4 14.45 -12.93 11.98
C TYR A 4 15.16 -11.65 12.46
N PRO A 5 16.34 -11.75 13.09
CA PRO A 5 17.12 -10.55 13.44
C PRO A 5 17.54 -9.82 12.18
N ILE A 6 17.26 -8.52 12.13
CA ILE A 6 17.69 -7.66 11.05
C ILE A 6 18.97 -6.96 11.46
N LYS A 7 20.01 -7.09 10.63
CA LYS A 7 21.26 -6.37 10.80
C LYS A 7 21.17 -5.01 10.12
N ILE A 8 21.57 -3.97 10.84
CA ILE A 8 21.74 -2.63 10.27
C ILE A 8 23.10 -2.58 9.60
N GLN A 9 23.11 -2.31 8.31
CA GLN A 9 24.35 -2.15 7.54
C GLN A 9 25.07 -0.87 7.97
N GLN A 10 26.32 -1.00 8.35
CA GLN A 10 27.17 0.14 8.65
C GLN A 10 27.77 0.73 7.36
N PRO A 11 28.11 2.03 7.31
CA PRO A 11 28.79 2.62 6.17
C PRO A 11 30.04 1.79 5.77
N GLY A 12 30.16 1.44 4.51
CA GLY A 12 31.25 0.60 3.98
C GLY A 12 31.11 -0.90 4.21
N GLN A 13 30.13 -1.36 4.98
CA GLN A 13 29.84 -2.78 5.16
C GLN A 13 28.95 -3.29 4.03
N LYS A 14 29.33 -4.42 3.43
CA LYS A 14 28.48 -5.14 2.46
C LYS A 14 27.78 -6.29 3.18
N LEU A 15 26.45 -6.34 3.11
CA LEU A 15 25.65 -7.48 3.55
C LEU A 15 25.36 -8.37 2.35
N ASP A 16 25.38 -9.67 2.56
CA ASP A 16 24.89 -10.61 1.57
C ASP A 16 23.40 -10.34 1.31
N LYS A 17 22.99 -10.54 0.06
CA LYS A 17 21.63 -10.24 -0.39
C LYS A 17 20.58 -10.94 0.48
N GLU A 18 20.81 -12.20 0.81
CA GLU A 18 19.93 -13.06 1.59
C GLU A 18 19.76 -12.59 3.07
N GLU A 19 20.70 -11.81 3.57
CA GLU A 19 20.61 -11.20 4.91
C GLU A 19 19.80 -9.90 4.92
N GLN A 20 19.57 -9.29 3.75
CA GLN A 20 18.89 -8.00 3.64
C GLN A 20 17.38 -8.14 3.85
N LEU A 21 16.77 -7.16 4.52
CA LEU A 21 15.33 -7.13 4.78
C LEU A 21 14.50 -7.18 3.49
N ALA A 22 14.90 -6.41 2.47
CA ALA A 22 14.20 -6.37 1.19
C ALA A 22 14.17 -7.74 0.50
N TRP A 23 15.27 -8.52 0.57
CA TRP A 23 15.31 -9.88 0.03
C TRP A 23 14.36 -10.83 0.75
N ARG A 24 14.30 -10.74 2.08
CA ARG A 24 13.41 -11.58 2.89
C ARG A 24 11.94 -11.30 2.60
N ILE A 25 11.58 -10.01 2.44
CA ILE A 25 10.23 -9.61 2.03
C ILE A 25 9.93 -10.15 0.62
N ALA A 26 10.84 -9.98 -0.34
CA ALA A 26 10.67 -10.46 -1.70
C ALA A 26 10.52 -11.98 -1.76
N SER A 27 11.35 -12.72 -1.01
CA SER A 27 11.27 -14.18 -0.92
C SER A 27 9.94 -14.65 -0.33
N MET A 28 9.39 -13.95 0.67
CA MET A 28 8.08 -14.25 1.21
C MET A 28 6.97 -13.95 0.19
N ALA A 29 7.03 -12.81 -0.49
CA ALA A 29 6.03 -12.40 -1.46
C ALA A 29 5.96 -13.32 -2.69
N SER A 30 7.11 -13.83 -3.17
CA SER A 30 7.16 -14.74 -4.33
C SER A 30 6.67 -16.16 -4.03
N GLN A 31 6.61 -16.59 -2.75
CA GLN A 31 6.17 -17.93 -2.39
C GLN A 31 4.69 -18.19 -2.72
N ASN A 32 4.40 -19.38 -3.20
CA ASN A 32 3.03 -19.84 -3.35
C ASN A 32 2.48 -20.32 -2.00
N TRP A 33 1.23 -19.99 -1.74
CA TRP A 33 0.49 -20.47 -0.58
C TRP A 33 -1.00 -20.63 -0.93
N ASN A 34 -1.67 -21.49 -0.18
CA ASN A 34 -3.07 -21.80 -0.40
C ASN A 34 -3.96 -20.77 0.30
N LEU A 35 -4.89 -20.18 -0.44
CA LEU A 35 -5.88 -19.28 0.11
C LEU A 35 -6.90 -20.05 0.96
N THR A 36 -7.17 -19.56 2.17
CA THR A 36 -8.23 -20.08 3.03
C THR A 36 -9.49 -19.22 2.93
N ASN A 37 -10.65 -19.79 3.27
CA ASN A 37 -11.89 -19.05 3.30
C ASN A 37 -11.85 -17.88 4.30
N GLU A 38 -11.21 -18.07 5.45
CA GLU A 38 -11.05 -17.04 6.47
C GLU A 38 -10.30 -15.81 5.93
N ILE A 39 -9.19 -16.02 5.20
CA ILE A 39 -8.42 -14.93 4.58
C ILE A 39 -9.26 -14.24 3.51
N SER A 40 -9.98 -15.01 2.68
CA SER A 40 -10.84 -14.47 1.63
C SER A 40 -11.94 -13.58 2.20
N GLU A 41 -12.60 -14.03 3.25
CA GLU A 41 -13.66 -13.27 3.93
C GLU A 41 -13.10 -12.00 4.58
N MET A 42 -12.00 -12.11 5.28
CA MET A 42 -11.36 -10.97 5.93
C MET A 42 -10.94 -9.90 4.90
N VAL A 43 -10.27 -10.29 3.81
CA VAL A 43 -9.87 -9.37 2.75
C VAL A 43 -11.10 -8.75 2.06
N GLY A 44 -12.15 -9.54 1.79
CA GLY A 44 -13.41 -9.02 1.25
C GLY A 44 -14.00 -7.93 2.15
N ASN A 45 -14.06 -8.16 3.45
CA ASN A 45 -14.54 -7.17 4.43
C ASN A 45 -13.68 -5.90 4.43
N ARG A 46 -12.35 -6.01 4.28
CA ARG A 46 -11.45 -4.84 4.20
C ARG A 46 -11.64 -4.04 2.91
N ILE A 47 -11.93 -4.69 1.79
CA ILE A 47 -12.26 -4.00 0.53
C ILE A 47 -13.57 -3.22 0.68
N ILE A 48 -14.59 -3.83 1.30
CA ILE A 48 -15.88 -3.17 1.56
C ILE A 48 -15.72 -1.97 2.48
N ASP A 49 -14.97 -2.13 3.57
CA ASP A 49 -14.64 -1.07 4.52
C ASP A 49 -13.96 0.11 3.82
N ASN A 50 -12.92 -0.16 3.04
CA ASN A 50 -12.22 0.84 2.24
C ASN A 50 -13.16 1.60 1.29
N ALA A 51 -13.99 0.87 0.55
CA ALA A 51 -14.94 1.48 -0.37
C ALA A 51 -15.96 2.36 0.36
N GLY A 52 -16.45 1.91 1.50
CA GLY A 52 -17.40 2.66 2.34
C GLY A 52 -16.80 3.97 2.83
N VAL A 53 -15.58 3.94 3.38
CA VAL A 53 -14.86 5.13 3.86
C VAL A 53 -14.55 6.09 2.71
N ALA A 54 -14.11 5.56 1.56
CA ALA A 54 -13.83 6.38 0.37
C ALA A 54 -15.07 7.11 -0.14
N VAL A 55 -16.23 6.43 -0.19
CA VAL A 55 -17.50 7.03 -0.62
C VAL A 55 -17.96 8.09 0.39
N ALA A 56 -17.82 7.85 1.68
CA ALA A 56 -18.13 8.84 2.71
C ALA A 56 -17.26 10.11 2.61
N ALA A 57 -16.05 9.99 2.09
CA ALA A 57 -15.09 11.08 1.93
C ALA A 57 -15.27 11.92 0.65
N ILE A 58 -16.13 11.53 -0.29
CA ILE A 58 -16.21 12.09 -1.66
C ILE A 58 -16.33 13.62 -1.68
N ASN A 59 -17.04 14.18 -0.71
CA ASN A 59 -17.28 15.63 -0.64
C ASN A 59 -16.17 16.42 0.07
N ARG A 60 -15.12 15.74 0.57
CA ARG A 60 -13.98 16.40 1.21
C ARG A 60 -13.10 17.05 0.14
N GLU A 61 -12.53 18.21 0.47
CA GLU A 61 -11.75 19.02 -0.49
C GLU A 61 -10.55 18.27 -1.06
N ALA A 62 -9.76 17.60 -0.21
CA ALA A 62 -8.61 16.82 -0.66
C ALA A 62 -9.01 15.71 -1.66
N VAL A 63 -10.17 15.08 -1.43
CA VAL A 63 -10.70 14.03 -2.30
C VAL A 63 -11.19 14.60 -3.62
N LYS A 64 -11.89 15.74 -3.62
CA LYS A 64 -12.32 16.42 -4.86
C LYS A 64 -11.14 16.76 -5.75
N ILE A 65 -10.06 17.31 -5.15
CA ILE A 65 -8.83 17.66 -5.88
C ILE A 65 -8.20 16.40 -6.50
N ALA A 66 -8.00 15.35 -5.72
CA ALA A 66 -7.39 14.11 -6.21
C ALA A 66 -8.21 13.45 -7.32
N ARG A 67 -9.54 13.42 -7.17
CA ARG A 67 -10.46 12.89 -8.20
C ARG A 67 -10.43 13.73 -9.47
N SER A 68 -10.44 15.05 -9.35
CA SER A 68 -10.34 15.98 -10.50
C SER A 68 -9.07 15.74 -11.30
N GLN A 69 -7.94 15.50 -10.64
CA GLN A 69 -6.69 15.12 -11.29
C GLN A 69 -6.81 13.78 -12.01
N ALA A 70 -7.30 12.74 -11.33
CA ALA A 70 -7.42 11.39 -11.90
C ALA A 70 -8.34 11.36 -13.14
N MET A 71 -9.41 12.15 -13.13
CA MET A 71 -10.35 12.24 -14.25
C MET A 71 -9.76 12.81 -15.53
N GLN A 72 -8.57 13.41 -15.50
CA GLN A 72 -7.86 13.86 -16.70
C GLN A 72 -7.14 12.71 -17.44
N PHE A 73 -7.00 11.54 -16.81
CA PHE A 73 -6.24 10.41 -17.33
C PHE A 73 -7.16 9.21 -17.61
N GLN A 74 -8.09 9.39 -18.54
CA GLN A 74 -8.99 8.33 -18.97
C GLN A 74 -8.24 7.21 -19.67
N ASN A 75 -8.62 5.96 -19.39
CA ASN A 75 -8.06 4.76 -19.98
C ASN A 75 -9.12 3.65 -19.97
N ASP A 76 -9.62 3.25 -21.12
CA ASP A 76 -10.68 2.24 -21.24
C ASP A 76 -10.30 0.88 -20.63
N ASN A 77 -9.02 0.57 -20.57
CA ASN A 77 -8.46 -0.62 -19.91
C ASN A 77 -7.97 -0.33 -18.49
N GLY A 78 -8.31 0.82 -17.94
CA GLY A 78 -7.84 1.29 -16.64
C GLY A 78 -8.64 0.76 -15.45
N ALA A 79 -8.56 1.52 -14.35
CA ALA A 79 -9.20 1.24 -13.08
C ALA A 79 -10.33 2.23 -12.79
N THR A 80 -11.25 1.84 -11.90
CA THR A 80 -12.39 2.66 -11.48
C THR A 80 -12.05 3.56 -10.30
N LEU A 81 -12.81 4.65 -10.11
CA LEU A 81 -12.80 5.45 -8.89
C LEU A 81 -13.98 5.07 -8.01
N PHE A 82 -13.74 4.91 -6.71
CA PHE A 82 -14.81 4.64 -5.74
C PHE A 82 -15.91 5.71 -5.84
N GLY A 83 -17.16 5.26 -5.90
CA GLY A 83 -18.32 6.16 -5.99
C GLY A 83 -18.48 6.90 -7.32
N LEU A 84 -17.84 6.43 -8.40
CA LEU A 84 -18.07 6.89 -9.76
C LEU A 84 -18.68 5.75 -10.59
N ASP A 85 -19.31 6.12 -11.73
CA ASP A 85 -19.81 5.13 -12.69
C ASP A 85 -18.69 4.15 -13.10
N HIS A 86 -18.93 2.86 -12.92
CA HIS A 86 -17.98 1.78 -13.18
C HIS A 86 -17.56 1.66 -14.66
N ASN A 87 -18.32 2.24 -15.58
CA ASN A 87 -17.97 2.30 -17.00
C ASN A 87 -16.88 3.34 -17.28
N LYS A 88 -16.66 4.28 -16.37
CA LYS A 88 -15.59 5.28 -16.48
C LYS A 88 -14.33 4.74 -15.83
N LYS A 89 -13.31 4.55 -16.65
CA LYS A 89 -12.03 4.01 -16.22
C LYS A 89 -10.89 5.00 -16.46
N PHE A 90 -9.88 4.89 -15.63
CA PHE A 90 -8.74 5.81 -15.59
C PHE A 90 -7.44 5.00 -15.46
N ASP A 91 -6.33 5.58 -15.85
CA ASP A 91 -5.03 4.96 -15.65
C ASP A 91 -4.84 4.56 -14.19
N CYS A 92 -4.29 3.36 -13.95
CA CYS A 92 -4.25 2.76 -12.61
C CYS A 92 -3.46 3.59 -11.61
N GLN A 93 -2.43 4.31 -12.02
CA GLN A 93 -1.66 5.16 -11.12
C GLN A 93 -2.52 6.31 -10.58
N TRP A 94 -3.31 6.94 -11.44
CA TRP A 94 -4.19 8.03 -11.06
C TRP A 94 -5.43 7.55 -10.31
N ALA A 95 -5.94 6.38 -10.65
CA ALA A 95 -7.00 5.74 -9.88
C ALA A 95 -6.52 5.36 -8.47
N ALA A 96 -5.32 4.78 -8.36
CA ALA A 96 -4.68 4.49 -7.07
C ALA A 96 -4.53 5.77 -6.22
N TRP A 97 -4.03 6.85 -6.81
CA TRP A 97 -3.93 8.16 -6.17
C TRP A 97 -5.25 8.64 -5.59
N ALA A 98 -6.28 8.76 -6.42
CA ALA A 98 -7.55 9.32 -6.01
C ALA A 98 -8.29 8.45 -4.98
N ASN A 99 -8.26 7.13 -5.17
CA ASN A 99 -8.87 6.17 -4.26
C ASN A 99 -8.14 6.13 -2.90
N ALA A 100 -6.81 6.15 -2.88
CA ALA A 100 -6.05 6.16 -1.63
C ALA A 100 -6.24 7.44 -0.83
N VAL A 101 -6.32 8.60 -1.50
CA VAL A 101 -6.67 9.87 -0.84
C VAL A 101 -8.07 9.79 -0.23
N ALA A 102 -9.04 9.21 -0.95
CA ALA A 102 -10.40 9.08 -0.45
C ALA A 102 -10.50 8.14 0.77
N VAL A 103 -9.81 7.01 0.75
CA VAL A 103 -9.74 6.09 1.89
C VAL A 103 -9.11 6.75 3.10
N ARG A 104 -8.02 7.49 2.90
CA ARG A 104 -7.25 8.07 4.00
C ARG A 104 -7.85 9.33 4.60
N GLU A 105 -8.66 10.08 3.89
CA GLU A 105 -9.12 11.41 4.29
C GLU A 105 -9.83 11.42 5.64
N LEU A 106 -10.73 10.48 5.89
CA LEU A 106 -11.49 10.41 7.14
C LEU A 106 -10.78 9.67 8.27
N ASP A 107 -9.73 8.88 7.95
CA ASP A 107 -9.02 8.06 8.95
C ASP A 107 -9.92 7.02 9.65
N PHE A 108 -10.96 6.55 8.97
CA PHE A 108 -11.97 5.63 9.50
C PHE A 108 -11.79 4.17 9.09
N HIS A 109 -10.88 3.91 8.15
CA HIS A 109 -10.52 2.55 7.77
C HIS A 109 -9.66 1.89 8.85
N ASP A 110 -9.31 0.64 8.65
CA ASP A 110 -8.62 -0.18 9.63
C ASP A 110 -7.36 0.47 10.23
N ASN A 111 -7.08 0.12 11.46
CA ASN A 111 -5.94 0.62 12.21
C ASN A 111 -5.37 -0.48 13.11
N ILE A 112 -4.06 -0.57 13.18
CA ILE A 112 -3.33 -1.46 14.07
C ILE A 112 -2.32 -0.66 14.88
N MET A 113 -2.40 -0.85 16.19
CA MET A 113 -1.45 -0.28 17.14
C MET A 113 -0.42 -1.34 17.52
N ALA A 114 0.82 -1.14 17.08
CA ALA A 114 1.95 -2.01 17.38
C ALA A 114 3.12 -1.14 17.89
N LYS A 115 4.37 -1.54 17.65
CA LYS A 115 5.53 -0.69 17.92
C LYS A 115 5.48 0.61 17.11
N GLU A 116 4.94 0.52 15.90
CA GLU A 116 4.48 1.66 15.10
C GLU A 116 2.99 1.48 14.77
N THR A 117 2.23 2.57 14.75
CA THR A 117 0.84 2.54 14.27
C THR A 117 0.83 2.42 12.75
N CYS A 118 -0.07 1.63 12.19
CA CYS A 118 -0.26 1.57 10.74
C CYS A 118 -1.74 1.39 10.34
N HIS A 119 -2.01 1.68 9.08
CA HIS A 119 -3.30 1.49 8.44
C HIS A 119 -3.10 0.59 7.21
N PRO A 120 -3.20 -0.73 7.35
CA PRO A 120 -2.92 -1.64 6.24
C PRO A 120 -3.86 -1.45 5.04
N GLY A 121 -5.09 -0.99 5.29
CA GLY A 121 -6.04 -0.65 4.24
C GLY A 121 -5.57 0.43 3.25
N ASP A 122 -4.59 1.26 3.61
CA ASP A 122 -3.97 2.22 2.68
C ASP A 122 -3.34 1.54 1.44
N CYS A 123 -3.03 0.24 1.52
CA CYS A 123 -2.48 -0.54 0.39
C CYS A 123 -3.54 -0.92 -0.63
N ILE A 124 -4.79 -1.12 -0.22
CA ILE A 124 -5.88 -1.70 -1.04
C ILE A 124 -6.13 -0.89 -2.31
N PRO A 125 -6.26 0.44 -2.30
CA PRO A 125 -6.56 1.22 -3.49
C PRO A 125 -5.57 0.99 -4.63
N THR A 126 -4.28 0.91 -4.33
CA THR A 126 -3.23 0.70 -5.33
C THR A 126 -3.29 -0.71 -5.91
N ILE A 127 -3.38 -1.72 -5.04
CA ILE A 127 -3.41 -3.12 -5.46
C ILE A 127 -4.66 -3.37 -6.32
N LEU A 128 -5.81 -2.85 -5.91
CA LEU A 128 -7.06 -2.96 -6.64
C LEU A 128 -6.99 -2.28 -8.01
N SER A 129 -6.42 -1.08 -8.08
CA SER A 129 -6.30 -0.34 -9.34
C SER A 129 -5.41 -1.05 -10.35
N VAL A 130 -4.28 -1.61 -9.91
CA VAL A 130 -3.41 -2.42 -10.77
C VAL A 130 -4.09 -3.72 -11.18
N ALA A 131 -4.78 -4.39 -10.26
CA ALA A 131 -5.51 -5.62 -10.56
C ALA A 131 -6.59 -5.40 -11.63
N GLN A 132 -7.33 -4.29 -11.56
CA GLN A 132 -8.33 -3.93 -12.57
C GLN A 132 -7.69 -3.67 -13.93
N GLN A 133 -6.66 -2.84 -14.01
CA GLN A 133 -6.00 -2.51 -15.29
C GLN A 133 -5.30 -3.74 -15.92
N LYS A 134 -4.79 -4.65 -15.10
CA LYS A 134 -4.14 -5.89 -15.56
C LYS A 134 -5.10 -7.06 -15.71
N ASN A 135 -6.39 -6.85 -15.45
CA ASN A 135 -7.43 -7.87 -15.52
C ASN A 135 -7.08 -9.13 -14.71
N CYS A 136 -6.53 -8.93 -13.50
CA CYS A 136 -6.19 -10.03 -12.59
C CYS A 136 -7.46 -10.68 -12.03
N ASN A 137 -7.39 -11.97 -11.70
CA ASN A 137 -8.50 -12.66 -11.07
C ASN A 137 -8.64 -12.34 -9.57
N GLY A 138 -9.77 -12.69 -8.97
CA GLY A 138 -10.07 -12.39 -7.58
C GLY A 138 -9.16 -13.09 -6.58
N GLU A 139 -8.72 -14.32 -6.86
CA GLU A 139 -7.81 -15.06 -5.98
C GLU A 139 -6.44 -14.39 -5.91
N ASP A 140 -5.89 -13.97 -7.06
CA ASP A 140 -4.62 -13.25 -7.12
C ASP A 140 -4.71 -11.90 -6.38
N LEU A 141 -5.83 -11.18 -6.53
CA LEU A 141 -6.09 -9.93 -5.79
C LEU A 141 -6.11 -10.15 -4.28
N VAL A 142 -6.85 -11.15 -3.80
CA VAL A 142 -6.95 -11.45 -2.37
C VAL A 142 -5.59 -11.84 -1.80
N LYS A 143 -4.83 -12.68 -2.51
CA LYS A 143 -3.46 -13.06 -2.10
C LYS A 143 -2.53 -11.86 -2.04
N ALA A 144 -2.63 -10.94 -2.99
CA ALA A 144 -1.81 -9.72 -3.00
C ALA A 144 -2.15 -8.81 -1.81
N ILE A 145 -3.43 -8.56 -1.52
CA ILE A 145 -3.84 -7.75 -0.38
C ILE A 145 -3.38 -8.41 0.93
N ALA A 146 -3.57 -9.71 1.10
CA ALA A 146 -3.08 -10.43 2.29
C ALA A 146 -1.54 -10.32 2.44
N THR A 147 -0.79 -10.37 1.34
CA THR A 147 0.68 -10.18 1.34
C THR A 147 1.05 -8.76 1.80
N SER A 148 0.32 -7.72 1.37
CA SER A 148 0.59 -6.35 1.84
C SER A 148 0.34 -6.18 3.33
N TYR A 149 -0.75 -6.77 3.84
CA TYR A 149 -1.08 -6.74 5.27
C TYR A 149 0.01 -7.42 6.09
N GLU A 150 0.41 -8.64 5.70
CA GLU A 150 1.47 -9.37 6.38
C GLU A 150 2.79 -8.58 6.41
N THR A 151 3.17 -7.99 5.28
CA THR A 151 4.40 -7.19 5.19
C THR A 151 4.33 -5.95 6.08
N GLN A 152 3.25 -5.18 5.98
CA GLN A 152 3.12 -3.94 6.74
C GLN A 152 3.02 -4.18 8.25
N LEU A 153 2.26 -5.21 8.65
CA LEU A 153 2.14 -5.61 10.05
C LEU A 153 3.48 -5.97 10.65
N ARG A 154 4.26 -6.83 9.98
CA ARG A 154 5.58 -7.23 10.47
C ARG A 154 6.54 -6.06 10.58
N LEU A 155 6.53 -5.16 9.61
CA LEU A 155 7.32 -3.93 9.67
C LEU A 155 6.92 -3.05 10.85
N SER A 156 5.61 -2.83 11.05
CA SER A 156 5.09 -2.01 12.14
C SER A 156 5.32 -2.62 13.53
N MET A 157 5.32 -3.94 13.64
CA MET A 157 5.67 -4.65 14.88
C MET A 157 7.17 -4.58 15.22
N SER A 158 8.02 -4.39 14.21
CA SER A 158 9.47 -4.51 14.36
C SER A 158 10.18 -3.16 14.36
N ILE A 159 9.75 -2.20 13.56
CA ILE A 159 10.46 -0.96 13.28
C ILE A 159 9.57 0.24 13.59
N ALA A 160 9.99 1.06 14.53
CA ALA A 160 9.37 2.35 14.80
C ALA A 160 10.03 3.44 13.97
N LEU A 161 9.27 4.11 13.10
CA LEU A 161 9.72 5.22 12.25
C LEU A 161 9.59 6.57 12.97
N ASN A 162 8.55 6.72 13.78
CA ASN A 162 8.22 7.95 14.49
C ASN A 162 9.37 8.55 15.35
N PRO A 163 10.17 7.75 16.08
CA PRO A 163 11.32 8.29 16.84
C PRO A 163 12.35 8.98 15.93
N ASN A 164 12.43 8.56 14.67
CA ASN A 164 13.33 9.13 13.66
C ASN A 164 12.67 10.25 12.85
N ARG A 165 11.51 10.77 13.29
CA ARG A 165 10.73 11.81 12.61
C ARG A 165 10.27 11.45 11.18
N ILE A 166 10.22 10.17 10.90
CA ILE A 166 9.67 9.60 9.66
C ILE A 166 8.21 9.23 9.92
N ASP A 167 7.33 9.51 8.96
CA ASP A 167 5.92 9.14 9.02
C ASP A 167 5.78 7.61 8.89
N HIS A 168 4.83 7.04 9.65
CA HIS A 168 4.53 5.59 9.61
C HIS A 168 4.15 5.08 8.22
N VAL A 169 3.69 5.95 7.33
CA VAL A 169 3.40 5.59 5.92
C VAL A 169 4.65 5.10 5.16
N GLY A 170 5.87 5.31 5.70
CA GLY A 170 7.08 4.74 5.12
C GLY A 170 7.08 3.22 5.01
N HIS A 171 6.27 2.50 5.81
CA HIS A 171 6.07 1.06 5.68
C HIS A 171 5.19 0.65 4.48
N LEU A 172 4.42 1.60 3.90
CA LEU A 172 3.52 1.31 2.77
C LEU A 172 4.28 0.94 1.49
N GLY A 173 5.39 1.62 1.20
CA GLY A 173 6.15 1.34 -0.04
C GLY A 173 6.54 -0.13 -0.17
N PRO A 174 7.31 -0.70 0.78
CA PRO A 174 7.64 -2.12 0.76
C PRO A 174 6.40 -3.04 0.78
N ALA A 175 5.34 -2.67 1.50
CA ALA A 175 4.11 -3.46 1.58
C ALA A 175 3.37 -3.51 0.24
N ILE A 176 3.13 -2.35 -0.39
CA ILE A 176 2.50 -2.27 -1.71
C ILE A 176 3.34 -3.00 -2.76
N THR A 177 4.66 -2.77 -2.75
CA THR A 177 5.55 -3.38 -3.75
C THR A 177 5.58 -4.90 -3.64
N SER A 178 5.63 -5.44 -2.42
CA SER A 178 5.56 -6.89 -2.20
C SER A 178 4.24 -7.48 -2.71
N ALA A 179 3.13 -6.78 -2.50
CA ALA A 179 1.81 -7.18 -2.98
C ALA A 179 1.69 -7.12 -4.50
N LEU A 180 2.20 -6.05 -5.13
CA LEU A 180 2.22 -5.94 -6.59
C LEU A 180 3.11 -7.02 -7.22
N GLY A 181 4.25 -7.33 -6.60
CA GLY A 181 5.08 -8.46 -7.00
C GLY A 181 4.33 -9.78 -6.97
N LYS A 182 3.54 -10.02 -5.91
CA LYS A 182 2.66 -11.18 -5.79
C LYS A 182 1.55 -11.19 -6.85
N LEU A 183 0.85 -10.07 -7.01
CA LEU A 183 -0.24 -9.90 -7.97
C LEU A 183 0.20 -10.19 -9.41
N LEU A 184 1.36 -9.66 -9.78
CA LEU A 184 1.91 -9.73 -11.12
C LEU A 184 2.80 -10.97 -11.35
N LYS A 185 2.93 -11.84 -10.33
CA LYS A 185 3.71 -13.10 -10.37
C LYS A 185 5.18 -12.88 -10.77
N LEU A 186 5.76 -11.78 -10.25
CA LEU A 186 7.15 -11.43 -10.50
C LEU A 186 8.10 -12.37 -9.73
N ASP A 187 9.31 -12.54 -10.25
CA ASP A 187 10.36 -13.30 -9.59
C ASP A 187 10.92 -12.56 -8.37
N THR A 188 11.59 -13.28 -7.48
CA THR A 188 12.12 -12.75 -6.22
C THR A 188 13.11 -11.60 -6.44
N GLU A 189 13.96 -11.67 -7.48
CA GLU A 189 14.94 -10.63 -7.77
C GLU A 189 14.26 -9.32 -8.17
N THR A 190 13.28 -9.40 -9.06
CA THR A 190 12.52 -8.23 -9.50
C THR A 190 11.79 -7.58 -8.32
N ILE A 191 11.13 -8.37 -7.46
CA ILE A 191 10.47 -7.87 -6.25
C ILE A 191 11.47 -7.22 -5.30
N TYR A 192 12.64 -7.83 -5.10
CA TYR A 192 13.70 -7.31 -4.25
C TYR A 192 14.17 -5.93 -4.71
N GLN A 193 14.48 -5.76 -5.99
CA GLN A 193 14.90 -4.48 -6.54
C GLN A 193 13.81 -3.42 -6.40
N ALA A 194 12.56 -3.78 -6.68
CA ALA A 194 11.42 -2.88 -6.55
C ALA A 194 11.18 -2.44 -5.09
N ILE A 195 11.36 -3.33 -4.11
CA ILE A 195 11.24 -2.99 -2.68
C ILE A 195 12.31 -1.97 -2.28
N GLN A 196 13.55 -2.16 -2.72
CA GLN A 196 14.62 -1.19 -2.43
C GLN A 196 14.30 0.18 -3.03
N TRP A 197 13.82 0.21 -4.27
CA TRP A 197 13.39 1.45 -4.91
C TRP A 197 12.25 2.13 -4.15
N SER A 198 11.23 1.36 -3.77
CA SER A 198 10.07 1.89 -3.05
C SER A 198 10.43 2.51 -1.70
N ALA A 199 11.48 2.05 -1.04
CA ALA A 199 11.96 2.63 0.20
C ALA A 199 12.42 4.09 0.03
N HIS A 200 12.96 4.45 -1.14
CA HIS A 200 13.35 5.84 -1.43
C HIS A 200 12.15 6.76 -1.69
N THR A 201 11.09 6.24 -2.29
CA THR A 201 9.92 7.03 -2.71
C THR A 201 8.81 7.09 -1.66
N SER A 202 8.90 6.32 -0.57
CA SER A 202 7.89 6.25 0.48
C SER A 202 8.27 6.95 1.79
N ILE A 203 9.44 7.58 1.87
CA ILE A 203 9.88 8.28 3.08
C ILE A 203 9.29 9.69 3.13
N PHE A 204 8.35 9.89 4.04
CA PHE A 204 7.75 11.19 4.35
C PHE A 204 8.17 11.64 5.75
N THR A 205 8.39 12.95 5.91
CA THR A 205 8.64 13.51 7.22
C THR A 205 7.34 13.56 8.03
N ARG A 206 7.46 13.42 9.34
CA ARG A 206 6.31 13.58 10.25
C ARG A 206 5.82 15.02 10.41
N GLN A 207 6.43 15.97 9.71
CA GLN A 207 6.11 17.40 9.85
C GLN A 207 4.67 17.72 9.46
N GLY A 208 4.12 17.04 8.44
CA GLY A 208 2.74 17.22 8.00
C GLY A 208 1.66 16.82 9.04
N ARG A 209 2.07 16.21 10.16
CA ARG A 209 1.18 15.79 11.27
C ARG A 209 1.47 16.50 12.58
N LYS A 210 2.36 17.49 12.59
CA LYS A 210 2.69 18.28 13.80
C LYS A 210 1.87 19.55 13.87
N GLY A 211 1.36 19.84 15.06
CA GLY A 211 0.48 20.98 15.28
C GLY A 211 -0.88 20.78 14.63
N GLN A 212 -1.20 21.58 13.64
CA GLN A 212 -2.43 21.44 12.85
C GLN A 212 -2.24 20.38 11.75
N LEU A 213 -3.21 19.46 11.60
CA LEU A 213 -3.20 18.47 10.52
C LEU A 213 -3.33 19.17 9.16
N SER A 214 -2.42 18.86 8.26
CA SER A 214 -2.45 19.33 6.88
C SER A 214 -3.07 18.29 5.94
N SER A 215 -3.44 18.73 4.73
CA SER A 215 -3.92 17.85 3.65
C SER A 215 -2.92 16.74 3.26
N TRP A 216 -1.63 16.90 3.60
CA TRP A 216 -0.61 15.88 3.40
C TRP A 216 -0.92 14.56 4.10
N LYS A 217 -1.73 14.59 5.16
CA LYS A 217 -2.18 13.38 5.84
C LYS A 217 -2.91 12.44 4.87
N ALA A 218 -3.78 12.97 4.02
CA ALA A 218 -4.51 12.19 3.03
C ALA A 218 -3.65 11.90 1.78
N TYR A 219 -2.82 12.85 1.37
CA TYR A 219 -2.03 12.73 0.15
C TYR A 219 -0.85 11.76 0.25
N ALA A 220 -0.22 11.63 1.40
CA ALA A 220 1.00 10.83 1.53
C ALA A 220 0.80 9.35 1.12
N PRO A 221 -0.23 8.60 1.60
CA PRO A 221 -0.49 7.25 1.11
C PRO A 221 -0.78 7.18 -0.39
N GLY A 222 -1.55 8.15 -0.89
CA GLY A 222 -1.87 8.23 -2.31
C GLY A 222 -0.64 8.42 -3.20
N LEU A 223 0.31 9.26 -2.79
CA LEU A 223 1.56 9.46 -3.51
C LEU A 223 2.43 8.21 -3.51
N ILE A 224 2.51 7.50 -2.39
CA ILE A 224 3.25 6.24 -2.30
C ILE A 224 2.63 5.21 -3.25
N GLY A 225 1.31 5.09 -3.25
CA GLY A 225 0.63 4.12 -4.09
C GLY A 225 0.65 4.45 -5.58
N LYS A 226 0.81 5.73 -5.94
CA LYS A 226 0.90 6.19 -7.32
C LYS A 226 2.29 5.94 -7.92
N ASN A 227 3.35 6.07 -7.14
CA ASN A 227 4.75 5.95 -7.58
C ASN A 227 5.21 4.50 -7.67
#